data_35ca3b327b82a59cfd8aed59e0134e51
#
_entry.id   35ca3b327b82a59cfd8aed59e0134e51
#
_cell.length_a   1.000
_cell.length_b   1.000
_cell.length_c   1.000
_cell.angle_alpha   90.00
_cell.angle_beta   90.00
_cell.angle_gamma   90.00
#
_symmetry.space_group_name_H-M   'P 1'
#
loop_
_entity.id
_entity.type
_entity.pdbx_description
1 polymer ?
#
loop_
_entity_poly.entity_id
_entity_poly.type
_entity_poly.pdbx_seq_one_letter_code
_entity_poly.pdbx_strand_id
1 'polypeptide(L)'
;MQAGRSVMAQLMDFVPKHEFDKCVQRYGGDKRVRSLSCYSQFLAMCFAQLTGRESLRDIETCLRAVGPKLYHAGLRSPPPKSTLADANEKRDWRIFADFGRALIAQATRLYADDPLGVELAGAAYALDSTTVDLCLTVFPWAKYKQTRGGLKMHTLLALRGNFPAWVIVTPAQIHDVRLLAELALEPGAFYVMDRGYVDFAQFHRIHQAPAFFLTQAKRNLSFRRRYSAPADKGRGIRFDQTGVLAEPASRQRYPDTLRRVGYRDPERGRRLVFLTNNTTMPAADIAQLYRRRWQIELFFRWIKQ
;
A
#
# COMPACT_ATOMS: atom_id res chain seq x y z
N MET A 1 14.86 4.79 -26.35
CA MET A 1 15.72 3.88 -25.54
C MET A 1 17.15 4.01 -26.05
N GLN A 2 18.12 4.19 -25.15
CA GLN A 2 19.53 4.26 -25.54
C GLN A 2 20.04 2.85 -25.88
N ALA A 3 20.50 2.65 -27.09
CA ALA A 3 21.06 1.38 -27.54
C ALA A 3 22.27 0.99 -26.65
N GLY A 4 22.30 -0.24 -26.15
CA GLY A 4 23.40 -0.77 -25.32
C GLY A 4 23.22 -0.71 -23.81
N ARG A 5 22.27 0.07 -23.27
CA ARG A 5 21.97 0.11 -21.83
C ARG A 5 20.78 -0.80 -21.49
N SER A 6 20.88 -1.51 -20.36
CA SER A 6 19.77 -2.34 -19.86
C SER A 6 18.59 -1.45 -19.41
N VAL A 7 17.37 -1.99 -19.43
CA VAL A 7 16.18 -1.31 -18.92
C VAL A 7 16.38 -0.89 -17.46
N MET A 8 16.97 -1.76 -16.64
CA MET A 8 17.31 -1.45 -15.25
C MET A 8 18.21 -0.20 -15.15
N ALA A 9 19.28 -0.11 -15.99
CA ALA A 9 20.17 1.05 -15.97
C ALA A 9 19.43 2.36 -16.31
N GLN A 10 18.47 2.31 -17.24
CA GLN A 10 17.63 3.45 -17.59
C GLN A 10 16.66 3.83 -16.46
N LEU A 11 16.10 2.85 -15.75
CA LEU A 11 15.24 3.11 -14.59
C LEU A 11 16.03 3.74 -13.43
N MET A 12 17.28 3.31 -13.22
CA MET A 12 18.12 3.85 -12.14
C MET A 12 18.53 5.31 -12.36
N ASP A 13 18.46 5.84 -13.57
CA ASP A 13 18.69 7.27 -13.84
C ASP A 13 17.64 8.17 -13.15
N PHE A 14 16.44 7.67 -12.89
CA PHE A 14 15.38 8.40 -12.17
C PHE A 14 15.54 8.34 -10.64
N VAL A 15 16.44 7.52 -10.13
CA VAL A 15 16.68 7.37 -8.69
C VAL A 15 17.51 8.57 -8.20
N PRO A 16 17.02 9.39 -7.26
CA PRO A 16 17.73 10.55 -6.74
C PRO A 16 18.86 10.09 -5.81
N LYS A 17 19.99 9.70 -6.40
CA LYS A 17 21.13 9.14 -5.68
C LYS A 17 21.62 10.05 -4.54
N HIS A 18 21.57 11.36 -4.71
CA HIS A 18 21.98 12.32 -3.68
C HIS A 18 21.11 12.23 -2.41
N GLU A 19 19.79 11.95 -2.55
CA GLU A 19 18.93 11.72 -1.40
C GLU A 19 19.25 10.38 -0.71
N PHE A 20 19.57 9.36 -1.51
CA PHE A 20 20.03 8.08 -0.96
C PHE A 20 21.34 8.26 -0.16
N ASP A 21 22.32 8.98 -0.72
CA ASP A 21 23.60 9.24 -0.07
C ASP A 21 23.42 10.01 1.27
N LYS A 22 22.48 10.95 1.35
CA LYS A 22 22.11 11.62 2.61
C LYS A 22 21.61 10.64 3.67
N CYS A 23 20.76 9.69 3.26
CA CYS A 23 20.27 8.65 4.17
C CYS A 23 21.42 7.75 4.64
N VAL A 24 22.31 7.33 3.75
CA VAL A 24 23.50 6.54 4.09
C VAL A 24 24.40 7.28 5.09
N GLN A 25 24.66 8.56 4.87
CA GLN A 25 25.46 9.39 5.78
C GLN A 25 24.82 9.53 7.16
N ARG A 26 23.50 9.78 7.21
CA ARG A 26 22.74 9.93 8.46
C ARG A 26 22.89 8.74 9.41
N TYR A 27 22.89 7.54 8.85
CA TYR A 27 22.97 6.30 9.63
C TYR A 27 24.36 5.62 9.58
N GLY A 28 25.33 6.24 8.94
CA GLY A 28 26.70 5.71 8.84
C GLY A 28 26.79 4.38 8.08
N GLY A 29 25.87 4.13 7.14
CA GLY A 29 25.69 2.83 6.50
C GLY A 29 26.89 2.27 5.76
N ASP A 30 27.76 3.13 5.24
CA ASP A 30 29.00 2.74 4.55
C ASP A 30 30.24 2.88 5.44
N LYS A 31 30.09 3.16 6.75
CA LYS A 31 31.23 3.25 7.68
C LYS A 31 31.90 1.87 7.80
N ARG A 32 33.20 1.80 7.49
CA ARG A 32 34.04 0.58 7.49
C ARG A 32 33.61 -0.48 6.45
N VAL A 33 32.82 -0.11 5.44
CA VAL A 33 32.46 -1.01 4.35
C VAL A 33 33.61 -1.07 3.33
N ARG A 34 34.03 -2.31 2.96
CA ARG A 34 35.16 -2.53 2.03
C ARG A 34 34.72 -2.87 0.60
N SER A 35 33.68 -3.67 0.43
CA SER A 35 33.35 -4.27 -0.87
C SER A 35 31.95 -3.93 -1.40
N LEU A 36 30.93 -3.88 -0.55
CA LEU A 36 29.55 -3.70 -0.97
C LEU A 36 28.96 -2.43 -0.33
N SER A 37 28.88 -1.32 -1.05
CA SER A 37 28.25 -0.10 -0.54
C SER A 37 26.74 -0.29 -0.34
N CYS A 38 26.10 0.57 0.47
CA CYS A 38 24.64 0.59 0.62
C CYS A 38 23.92 0.79 -0.71
N TYR A 39 24.49 1.64 -1.58
CA TYR A 39 23.93 1.85 -2.91
C TYR A 39 24.04 0.62 -3.80
N SER A 40 25.17 -0.11 -3.76
CA SER A 40 25.32 -1.37 -4.49
C SER A 40 24.37 -2.46 -3.99
N GLN A 41 24.12 -2.52 -2.67
CA GLN A 41 23.08 -3.40 -2.11
C GLN A 41 21.69 -3.00 -2.61
N PHE A 42 21.35 -1.72 -2.58
CA PHE A 42 20.09 -1.20 -3.10
C PHE A 42 19.88 -1.60 -4.56
N LEU A 43 20.89 -1.40 -5.42
CA LEU A 43 20.84 -1.79 -6.84
C LEU A 43 20.63 -3.31 -7.03
N ALA A 44 21.34 -4.14 -6.23
CA ALA A 44 21.18 -5.59 -6.30
C ALA A 44 19.77 -6.04 -5.89
N MET A 45 19.19 -5.42 -4.86
CA MET A 45 17.82 -5.71 -4.41
C MET A 45 16.78 -5.18 -5.40
N CYS A 46 17.00 -4.01 -6.02
CA CYS A 46 16.15 -3.51 -7.11
C CYS A 46 16.18 -4.46 -8.32
N PHE A 47 17.35 -4.94 -8.70
CA PHE A 47 17.47 -5.94 -9.76
C PHE A 47 16.68 -7.21 -9.42
N ALA A 48 16.78 -7.69 -8.20
CA ALA A 48 16.05 -8.85 -7.73
C ALA A 48 14.53 -8.68 -7.89
N GLN A 49 13.99 -7.57 -7.40
CA GLN A 49 12.57 -7.27 -7.45
C GLN A 49 12.06 -7.08 -8.89
N LEU A 50 12.80 -6.34 -9.71
CA LEU A 50 12.43 -6.07 -11.11
C LEU A 50 12.49 -7.29 -12.02
N THR A 51 13.28 -8.30 -11.65
CA THR A 51 13.48 -9.51 -12.44
C THR A 51 12.88 -10.77 -11.78
N GLY A 52 12.15 -10.62 -10.67
CA GLY A 52 11.47 -11.72 -9.96
C GLY A 52 12.45 -12.80 -9.44
N ARG A 53 13.53 -12.37 -8.75
CA ARG A 53 14.50 -13.33 -8.16
C ARG A 53 14.03 -13.78 -6.78
N GLU A 54 14.06 -15.10 -6.55
CA GLU A 54 13.51 -15.72 -5.36
C GLU A 54 14.54 -15.93 -4.22
N SER A 55 15.84 -15.85 -4.52
CA SER A 55 16.88 -16.08 -3.52
C SER A 55 18.13 -15.26 -3.77
N LEU A 56 18.93 -15.04 -2.70
CA LEU A 56 20.22 -14.34 -2.81
C LEU A 56 21.20 -15.09 -3.74
N ARG A 57 21.10 -16.41 -3.85
CA ARG A 57 21.90 -17.21 -4.79
C ARG A 57 21.48 -16.93 -6.23
N ASP A 58 20.18 -16.86 -6.47
CA ASP A 58 19.65 -16.55 -7.80
C ASP A 58 20.04 -15.12 -8.22
N ILE A 59 19.96 -14.15 -7.30
CA ILE A 59 20.44 -12.78 -7.52
C ILE A 59 21.90 -12.77 -7.96
N GLU A 60 22.79 -13.45 -7.21
CA GLU A 60 24.22 -13.53 -7.54
C GLU A 60 24.43 -14.16 -8.92
N THR A 61 23.77 -15.30 -9.19
CA THR A 61 23.90 -16.01 -10.47
C THR A 61 23.45 -15.17 -11.64
N CYS A 62 22.30 -14.52 -11.53
CA CYS A 62 21.77 -13.69 -12.60
C CYS A 62 22.59 -12.41 -12.80
N LEU A 63 23.06 -11.77 -11.74
CA LEU A 63 23.95 -10.61 -11.85
C LEU A 63 25.28 -10.99 -12.53
N ARG A 64 25.84 -12.17 -12.24
CA ARG A 64 27.03 -12.68 -12.94
C ARG A 64 26.78 -12.89 -14.44
N ALA A 65 25.62 -13.41 -14.81
CA ALA A 65 25.23 -13.62 -16.21
C ALA A 65 25.09 -12.31 -17.00
N VAL A 66 24.68 -11.20 -16.33
CA VAL A 66 24.61 -9.88 -16.95
C VAL A 66 25.98 -9.34 -17.34
N GLY A 67 27.04 -9.76 -16.62
CA GLY A 67 28.44 -9.48 -16.94
C GLY A 67 28.79 -7.99 -17.03
N PRO A 68 29.52 -7.55 -18.06
CA PRO A 68 30.00 -6.17 -18.18
C PRO A 68 28.88 -5.11 -18.22
N LYS A 69 27.64 -5.48 -18.57
CA LYS A 69 26.51 -4.56 -18.60
C LYS A 69 26.09 -4.06 -17.21
N LEU A 70 26.55 -4.69 -16.13
CA LEU A 70 26.33 -4.25 -14.75
C LEU A 70 26.92 -2.87 -14.48
N TYR A 71 28.04 -2.53 -15.11
CA TYR A 71 28.65 -1.21 -14.97
C TYR A 71 27.68 -0.07 -15.34
N HIS A 72 26.90 -0.26 -16.40
CA HIS A 72 25.89 0.71 -16.81
C HIS A 72 24.74 0.87 -15.81
N ALA A 73 24.51 -0.15 -14.97
CA ALA A 73 23.53 -0.09 -13.89
C ALA A 73 24.12 0.45 -12.56
N GLY A 74 25.41 0.82 -12.54
CA GLY A 74 26.10 1.34 -11.36
C GLY A 74 26.70 0.27 -10.45
N LEU A 75 26.71 -1.00 -10.87
CA LEU A 75 27.34 -2.11 -10.14
C LEU A 75 28.71 -2.44 -10.76
N ARG A 76 29.77 -2.34 -9.97
CA ARG A 76 31.15 -2.66 -10.43
C ARG A 76 31.35 -4.16 -10.63
N SER A 77 30.76 -4.97 -9.77
CA SER A 77 30.83 -6.44 -9.80
C SER A 77 29.59 -7.05 -9.15
N PRO A 78 29.22 -8.28 -9.53
CA PRO A 78 28.13 -8.98 -8.86
C PRO A 78 28.52 -9.29 -7.42
N PRO A 79 27.72 -8.86 -6.42
CA PRO A 79 28.02 -9.13 -5.03
C PRO A 79 27.80 -10.61 -4.72
N PRO A 80 28.70 -11.26 -3.95
CA PRO A 80 28.51 -12.62 -3.45
C PRO A 80 27.26 -12.69 -2.56
N LYS A 81 26.54 -13.83 -2.59
CA LYS A 81 25.34 -14.06 -1.76
C LYS A 81 25.60 -13.86 -0.26
N SER A 82 26.76 -14.30 0.24
CA SER A 82 27.15 -14.13 1.65
C SER A 82 27.29 -12.65 2.02
N THR A 83 27.91 -11.85 1.16
CA THR A 83 28.06 -10.41 1.36
C THR A 83 26.71 -9.69 1.30
N LEU A 84 25.80 -10.13 0.41
CA LEU A 84 24.42 -9.59 0.39
C LEU A 84 23.65 -9.99 1.65
N ALA A 85 23.78 -11.22 2.14
CA ALA A 85 23.16 -11.68 3.37
C ALA A 85 23.62 -10.84 4.58
N ASP A 86 24.94 -10.71 4.74
CA ASP A 86 25.55 -9.88 5.79
C ASP A 86 25.10 -8.43 5.73
N ALA A 87 24.98 -7.87 4.53
CA ALA A 87 24.53 -6.51 4.35
C ALA A 87 23.04 -6.35 4.72
N ASN A 88 22.19 -7.30 4.35
CA ASN A 88 20.76 -7.30 4.70
C ASN A 88 20.54 -7.46 6.21
N GLU A 89 21.40 -8.21 6.92
CA GLU A 89 21.30 -8.44 8.35
C GLU A 89 21.83 -7.24 9.17
N LYS A 90 22.97 -6.67 8.79
CA LYS A 90 23.74 -5.73 9.63
C LYS A 90 23.43 -4.26 9.34
N ARG A 91 22.94 -3.94 8.15
CA ARG A 91 22.71 -2.54 7.78
C ARG A 91 21.44 -1.99 8.41
N ASP A 92 21.51 -0.74 8.79
CA ASP A 92 20.38 -0.03 9.35
C ASP A 92 19.26 0.11 8.30
N TRP A 93 18.15 -0.53 8.55
CA TRP A 93 16.97 -0.52 7.67
C TRP A 93 16.40 0.89 7.46
N ARG A 94 16.65 1.82 8.40
CA ARG A 94 16.17 3.20 8.32
C ARG A 94 16.74 3.95 7.13
N ILE A 95 17.92 3.56 6.62
CA ILE A 95 18.48 4.09 5.36
C ILE A 95 17.46 3.95 4.23
N PHE A 96 16.94 2.73 4.07
CA PHE A 96 16.01 2.42 2.99
C PHE A 96 14.60 2.97 3.26
N ALA A 97 14.18 3.01 4.51
CA ALA A 97 12.89 3.59 4.91
C ALA A 97 12.85 5.11 4.67
N ASP A 98 13.88 5.85 5.06
CA ASP A 98 13.97 7.30 4.82
C ASP A 98 14.09 7.62 3.32
N PHE A 99 14.86 6.82 2.60
CA PHE A 99 14.94 6.95 1.15
C PHE A 99 13.58 6.66 0.48
N GLY A 100 12.86 5.63 0.94
CA GLY A 100 11.50 5.34 0.49
C GLY A 100 10.56 6.53 0.69
N ARG A 101 10.65 7.23 1.83
CA ARG A 101 9.87 8.46 2.08
C ARG A 101 10.21 9.58 1.09
N ALA A 102 11.49 9.74 0.74
CA ALA A 102 11.90 10.71 -0.27
C ALA A 102 11.32 10.38 -1.66
N LEU A 103 11.33 9.09 -2.05
CA LEU A 103 10.71 8.63 -3.29
C LEU A 103 9.19 8.82 -3.29
N ILE A 104 8.52 8.53 -2.18
CA ILE A 104 7.07 8.76 -2.01
C ILE A 104 6.75 10.25 -2.20
N ALA A 105 7.51 11.15 -1.58
CA ALA A 105 7.31 12.59 -1.74
C ALA A 105 7.52 13.06 -3.20
N GLN A 106 8.45 12.45 -3.92
CA GLN A 106 8.64 12.70 -5.35
C GLN A 106 7.45 12.16 -6.18
N ALA A 107 7.03 10.93 -5.93
CA ALA A 107 5.89 10.31 -6.61
C ALA A 107 4.59 11.09 -6.38
N THR A 108 4.33 11.55 -5.16
CA THR A 108 3.15 12.36 -4.84
C THR A 108 3.05 13.61 -5.71
N ARG A 109 4.18 14.26 -5.98
CA ARG A 109 4.22 15.44 -6.87
C ARG A 109 4.05 15.07 -8.35
N LEU A 110 4.69 13.99 -8.79
CA LEU A 110 4.64 13.55 -10.18
C LEU A 110 3.24 13.07 -10.60
N TYR A 111 2.52 12.43 -9.70
CA TYR A 111 1.20 11.82 -9.98
C TYR A 111 0.03 12.64 -9.41
N ALA A 112 0.27 13.89 -8.99
CA ALA A 112 -0.78 14.72 -8.39
C ALA A 112 -2.00 14.89 -9.32
N ASP A 113 -1.76 15.04 -10.62
CA ASP A 113 -2.78 15.28 -11.63
C ASP A 113 -3.22 14.02 -12.38
N ASP A 114 -2.73 12.84 -11.99
CA ASP A 114 -3.11 11.58 -12.64
C ASP A 114 -4.62 11.35 -12.54
N PRO A 115 -5.28 10.94 -13.64
CA PRO A 115 -6.72 10.74 -13.67
C PRO A 115 -7.14 9.55 -12.79
N LEU A 116 -7.99 9.80 -11.81
CA LEU A 116 -8.54 8.74 -10.96
C LEU A 116 -9.80 8.09 -11.57
N GLY A 117 -10.32 8.65 -12.66
CA GLY A 117 -11.57 8.22 -13.29
C GLY A 117 -12.83 8.63 -12.52
N VAL A 118 -12.67 9.32 -11.39
CA VAL A 118 -13.70 10.02 -10.62
C VAL A 118 -13.19 11.41 -10.26
N GLU A 119 -14.08 12.39 -10.21
CA GLU A 119 -13.72 13.74 -9.80
C GLU A 119 -13.57 13.80 -8.29
N LEU A 120 -12.35 14.05 -7.82
CA LEU A 120 -12.01 14.22 -6.41
C LEU A 120 -11.10 15.42 -6.24
N ALA A 121 -11.48 16.33 -5.35
CA ALA A 121 -10.65 17.46 -4.96
C ALA A 121 -9.45 17.04 -4.11
N GLY A 122 -9.60 15.98 -3.31
CA GLY A 122 -8.59 15.47 -2.40
C GLY A 122 -7.90 14.18 -2.87
N ALA A 123 -6.98 13.71 -2.04
CA ALA A 123 -6.31 12.45 -2.24
C ALA A 123 -7.27 11.25 -2.05
N ALA A 124 -6.97 10.13 -2.70
CA ALA A 124 -7.66 8.87 -2.47
C ALA A 124 -6.64 7.76 -2.22
N TYR A 125 -6.87 7.01 -1.16
CA TYR A 125 -5.99 5.96 -0.70
C TYR A 125 -6.75 4.64 -0.58
N ALA A 126 -6.11 3.53 -0.98
CA ALA A 126 -6.55 2.19 -0.59
C ALA A 126 -5.73 1.73 0.62
N LEU A 127 -6.41 1.26 1.67
CA LEU A 127 -5.77 0.68 2.85
C LEU A 127 -6.02 -0.83 2.86
N ASP A 128 -4.95 -1.59 2.95
CA ASP A 128 -5.01 -3.04 3.09
C ASP A 128 -3.72 -3.58 3.71
N SER A 129 -3.69 -4.86 4.02
CA SER A 129 -2.51 -5.54 4.55
C SER A 129 -2.25 -6.85 3.84
N THR A 130 -1.00 -7.26 3.84
CA THR A 130 -0.60 -8.57 3.35
C THR A 130 0.35 -9.25 4.32
N THR A 131 0.20 -10.57 4.48
CA THR A 131 1.09 -11.36 5.34
C THR A 131 2.25 -11.90 4.50
N VAL A 132 3.47 -11.74 5.01
CA VAL A 132 4.67 -12.37 4.50
C VAL A 132 4.99 -13.52 5.44
N ASP A 133 4.93 -14.75 4.94
CA ASP A 133 5.22 -15.95 5.73
C ASP A 133 6.71 -16.04 6.04
N LEU A 134 7.04 -16.40 7.28
CA LEU A 134 8.40 -16.58 7.76
C LEU A 134 8.59 -17.99 8.31
N CYS A 135 9.76 -18.56 8.07
CA CYS A 135 10.16 -19.84 8.62
C CYS A 135 10.33 -19.73 10.14
N LEU A 136 9.51 -20.45 10.91
CA LEU A 136 9.55 -20.41 12.38
C LEU A 136 10.86 -20.93 12.98
N THR A 137 11.57 -21.81 12.30
CA THR A 137 12.88 -22.32 12.74
C THR A 137 13.93 -21.21 12.76
N VAL A 138 13.81 -20.26 11.83
CA VAL A 138 14.72 -19.10 11.71
C VAL A 138 14.19 -17.90 12.49
N PHE A 139 12.85 -17.71 12.51
CA PHE A 139 12.19 -16.57 13.11
C PHE A 139 11.13 -16.98 14.16
N PRO A 140 11.51 -17.60 15.28
CA PRO A 140 10.56 -18.11 16.27
C PRO A 140 9.69 -17.02 16.91
N TRP A 141 10.18 -15.79 16.96
CA TRP A 141 9.46 -14.62 17.46
C TRP A 141 8.29 -14.19 16.55
N ALA A 142 8.32 -14.57 15.28
CA ALA A 142 7.28 -14.20 14.30
C ALA A 142 6.06 -15.13 14.34
N LYS A 143 5.97 -16.05 15.30
CA LYS A 143 4.86 -17.00 15.43
C LYS A 143 3.51 -16.28 15.61
N TYR A 144 2.54 -16.55 14.73
CA TYR A 144 1.18 -16.02 14.82
C TYR A 144 0.07 -17.11 14.82
N LYS A 145 0.41 -18.32 14.38
CA LYS A 145 -0.40 -19.53 14.52
C LYS A 145 0.49 -20.67 15.02
N GLN A 146 -0.11 -21.79 15.43
CA GLN A 146 0.67 -22.91 15.99
C GLN A 146 1.85 -23.35 15.10
N THR A 147 1.66 -23.35 13.78
CA THR A 147 2.63 -23.83 12.79
C THR A 147 3.11 -22.76 11.81
N ARG A 148 2.73 -21.48 11.98
CA ARG A 148 3.05 -20.41 11.03
C ARG A 148 3.67 -19.21 11.73
N GLY A 149 4.77 -18.73 11.15
CA GLY A 149 5.37 -17.44 11.43
C GLY A 149 5.08 -16.45 10.32
N GLY A 150 5.01 -15.18 10.64
CA GLY A 150 4.83 -14.16 9.62
C GLY A 150 4.88 -12.74 10.13
N LEU A 151 5.15 -11.85 9.22
CA LEU A 151 5.00 -10.41 9.37
C LEU A 151 3.80 -9.95 8.55
N LYS A 152 3.16 -8.90 8.99
CA LYS A 152 2.11 -8.24 8.23
C LYS A 152 2.62 -6.88 7.76
N MET A 153 2.53 -6.65 6.47
CA MET A 153 2.81 -5.35 5.86
C MET A 153 1.49 -4.64 5.61
N HIS A 154 1.27 -3.56 6.35
CA HIS A 154 0.14 -2.66 6.15
C HIS A 154 0.55 -1.55 5.22
N THR A 155 -0.29 -1.28 4.24
CA THR A 155 0.01 -0.31 3.18
C THR A 155 -1.17 0.61 2.96
N LEU A 156 -0.87 1.90 2.92
CA LEU A 156 -1.76 2.92 2.37
C LEU A 156 -1.26 3.23 0.95
N LEU A 157 -2.00 2.77 -0.07
CA LEU A 157 -1.66 2.96 -1.47
C LEU A 157 -2.36 4.21 -2.00
N ALA A 158 -1.61 5.18 -2.51
CA ALA A 158 -2.17 6.30 -3.25
C ALA A 158 -2.80 5.79 -4.54
N LEU A 159 -4.09 6.04 -4.75
CA LEU A 159 -4.82 5.58 -5.93
C LEU A 159 -4.53 6.42 -7.17
N ARG A 160 -3.96 7.62 -7.02
CA ARG A 160 -3.28 8.35 -8.09
C ARG A 160 -1.86 7.83 -8.19
N GLY A 161 -1.44 7.35 -9.35
CA GLY A 161 -0.11 6.78 -9.58
C GLY A 161 0.14 5.38 -8.99
N ASN A 162 -0.76 4.83 -8.16
CA ASN A 162 -0.69 3.47 -7.58
C ASN A 162 0.62 3.15 -6.86
N PHE A 163 1.13 4.08 -6.06
CA PHE A 163 2.34 3.89 -5.26
C PHE A 163 2.04 3.88 -3.75
N PRO A 164 2.85 3.20 -2.91
CA PRO A 164 2.65 3.19 -1.47
C PRO A 164 2.95 4.57 -0.88
N ALA A 165 1.94 5.23 -0.28
CA ALA A 165 2.09 6.49 0.43
C ALA A 165 2.57 6.27 1.87
N TRP A 166 2.27 5.10 2.45
CA TRP A 166 2.67 4.73 3.81
C TRP A 166 2.74 3.21 3.93
N VAL A 167 3.78 2.73 4.61
CA VAL A 167 4.00 1.30 4.87
C VAL A 167 4.46 1.11 6.30
N ILE A 168 3.83 0.18 7.01
CA ILE A 168 4.29 -0.31 8.32
C ILE A 168 4.33 -1.84 8.30
N VAL A 169 5.38 -2.38 8.90
CA VAL A 169 5.54 -3.81 9.12
C VAL A 169 5.31 -4.12 10.60
N THR A 170 4.43 -5.08 10.87
CA THR A 170 4.10 -5.52 12.23
C THR A 170 4.16 -7.05 12.34
N PRO A 171 4.25 -7.61 13.55
CA PRO A 171 3.95 -9.03 13.74
C PRO A 171 2.55 -9.36 13.20
N ALA A 172 2.41 -10.54 12.55
CA ALA A 172 1.15 -10.92 11.89
C ALA A 172 -0.05 -11.05 12.85
N GLN A 173 0.18 -11.07 14.16
CA GLN A 173 -0.84 -11.07 15.22
C GLN A 173 -1.61 -9.74 15.33
N ILE A 174 -1.01 -8.63 14.88
CA ILE A 174 -1.63 -7.32 15.00
C ILE A 174 -2.83 -7.23 14.06
N HIS A 175 -4.00 -6.88 14.62
CA HIS A 175 -5.21 -6.68 13.85
C HIS A 175 -5.15 -5.40 13.02
N ASP A 176 -5.58 -5.49 11.76
CA ASP A 176 -5.53 -4.41 10.77
C ASP A 176 -6.21 -3.11 11.26
N VAL A 177 -7.32 -3.26 11.98
CA VAL A 177 -8.08 -2.12 12.53
C VAL A 177 -7.25 -1.23 13.46
N ARG A 178 -6.28 -1.79 14.20
CA ARG A 178 -5.42 -1.00 15.09
C ARG A 178 -4.59 0.03 14.34
N LEU A 179 -4.21 -0.27 13.12
CA LEU A 179 -3.39 0.61 12.30
C LEU A 179 -4.16 1.85 11.82
N LEU A 180 -5.49 1.76 11.75
CA LEU A 180 -6.31 2.95 11.47
C LEU A 180 -6.07 4.06 12.49
N ALA A 181 -5.82 3.73 13.76
CA ALA A 181 -5.57 4.71 14.81
C ALA A 181 -4.23 5.45 14.63
N GLU A 182 -3.27 4.84 13.95
CA GLU A 182 -1.92 5.39 13.74
C GLU A 182 -1.80 6.24 12.46
N LEU A 183 -2.82 6.19 11.59
CA LEU A 183 -2.80 6.97 10.35
C LEU A 183 -2.91 8.47 10.64
N ALA A 184 -2.00 9.25 10.07
CA ALA A 184 -2.18 10.69 9.92
C ALA A 184 -3.26 10.93 8.86
N LEU A 185 -4.41 11.45 9.29
CA LEU A 185 -5.54 11.67 8.40
C LEU A 185 -5.44 13.03 7.72
N GLU A 186 -5.62 13.04 6.40
CA GLU A 186 -5.60 14.25 5.58
C GLU A 186 -7.02 14.75 5.37
N PRO A 187 -7.35 16.01 5.70
CA PRO A 187 -8.66 16.60 5.40
C PRO A 187 -8.99 16.51 3.91
N GLY A 188 -10.22 16.12 3.58
CA GLY A 188 -10.69 15.95 2.20
C GLY A 188 -10.27 14.63 1.54
N ALA A 189 -9.37 13.84 2.13
CA ALA A 189 -8.94 12.58 1.57
C ALA A 189 -9.96 11.46 1.74
N PHE A 190 -9.98 10.52 0.79
CA PHE A 190 -10.76 9.29 0.83
C PHE A 190 -9.89 8.10 1.25
N TYR A 191 -10.32 7.37 2.27
CA TYR A 191 -9.72 6.12 2.72
C TYR A 191 -10.62 4.95 2.32
N VAL A 192 -10.21 4.22 1.28
CA VAL A 192 -10.96 3.07 0.73
C VAL A 192 -10.39 1.79 1.33
N MET A 193 -11.23 1.01 1.97
CA MET A 193 -10.81 -0.20 2.68
C MET A 193 -11.83 -1.34 2.55
N ASP A 194 -11.40 -2.54 2.83
CA ASP A 194 -12.30 -3.67 2.81
C ASP A 194 -13.17 -3.75 4.08
N ARG A 195 -14.13 -4.69 4.12
CA ARG A 195 -15.03 -4.87 5.27
C ARG A 195 -14.33 -5.36 6.55
N GLY A 196 -13.09 -5.83 6.47
CA GLY A 196 -12.28 -6.26 7.60
C GLY A 196 -11.90 -5.08 8.50
N TYR A 197 -11.83 -3.89 7.93
CA TYR A 197 -11.52 -2.64 8.63
C TYR A 197 -12.73 -1.96 9.29
N VAL A 198 -13.93 -2.55 9.24
CA VAL A 198 -15.13 -1.93 9.81
C VAL A 198 -15.03 -1.83 11.32
N ASP A 199 -14.70 -0.62 11.77
CA ASP A 199 -14.73 -0.16 13.15
C ASP A 199 -15.34 1.24 13.21
N PHE A 200 -16.47 1.40 13.87
CA PHE A 200 -17.23 2.63 13.88
C PHE A 200 -16.56 3.76 14.66
N ALA A 201 -15.75 3.45 15.68
CA ALA A 201 -14.99 4.48 16.38
C ALA A 201 -13.89 5.06 15.48
N GLN A 202 -13.19 4.22 14.73
CA GLN A 202 -12.18 4.69 13.76
C GLN A 202 -12.83 5.45 12.59
N PHE A 203 -13.99 5.02 12.12
CA PHE A 203 -14.74 5.76 11.09
C PHE A 203 -15.20 7.12 11.59
N HIS A 204 -15.59 7.22 12.86
CA HIS A 204 -15.92 8.50 13.46
C HIS A 204 -14.69 9.41 13.57
N ARG A 205 -13.51 8.85 13.92
CA ARG A 205 -12.26 9.61 13.91
C ARG A 205 -11.91 10.15 12.51
N ILE A 206 -12.12 9.36 11.44
CA ILE A 206 -11.95 9.81 10.06
C ILE A 206 -12.92 10.96 9.76
N HIS A 207 -14.18 10.83 10.16
CA HIS A 207 -15.20 11.88 9.99
C HIS A 207 -14.82 13.17 10.70
N GLN A 208 -14.36 13.09 11.94
CA GLN A 208 -13.93 14.24 12.74
C GLN A 208 -12.68 14.94 12.17
N ALA A 209 -11.86 14.22 11.40
CA ALA A 209 -10.69 14.77 10.70
C ALA A 209 -11.03 15.39 9.33
N PRO A 210 -12.24 15.88 9.09
CA PRO A 210 -12.92 16.19 7.81
C PRO A 210 -12.45 15.33 6.61
N ALA A 211 -12.27 14.03 6.83
CA ALA A 211 -11.89 13.07 5.79
C ALA A 211 -13.04 12.08 5.52
N PHE A 212 -12.89 11.32 4.45
CA PHE A 212 -13.92 10.38 4.01
C PHE A 212 -13.42 8.95 4.08
N PHE A 213 -14.28 8.04 4.51
CA PHE A 213 -14.05 6.60 4.35
C PHE A 213 -15.02 6.01 3.34
N LEU A 214 -14.58 4.92 2.73
CA LEU A 214 -15.39 4.09 1.84
C LEU A 214 -15.07 2.61 2.08
N THR A 215 -16.07 1.84 2.47
CA THR A 215 -15.91 0.41 2.73
C THR A 215 -17.11 -0.39 2.25
N GLN A 216 -16.96 -1.72 2.18
CA GLN A 216 -18.09 -2.62 2.00
C GLN A 216 -18.77 -2.86 3.35
N ALA A 217 -20.07 -2.68 3.43
CA ALA A 217 -20.87 -2.96 4.62
C ALA A 217 -20.83 -4.45 4.98
N LYS A 218 -20.79 -4.77 6.28
CA LYS A 218 -21.02 -6.13 6.77
C LYS A 218 -22.47 -6.53 6.52
N ARG A 219 -22.72 -7.84 6.28
CA ARG A 219 -24.08 -8.35 6.00
C ARG A 219 -25.07 -8.10 7.12
N ASN A 220 -24.60 -8.08 8.36
CA ASN A 220 -25.38 -7.86 9.57
C ASN A 220 -25.43 -6.39 10.00
N LEU A 221 -25.11 -5.44 9.11
CA LEU A 221 -25.20 -4.03 9.43
C LEU A 221 -26.64 -3.62 9.75
N SER A 222 -26.90 -3.23 10.99
CA SER A 222 -28.15 -2.66 11.42
C SER A 222 -28.20 -1.17 11.11
N PHE A 223 -29.04 -0.78 10.14
CA PHE A 223 -29.08 0.57 9.58
C PHE A 223 -30.53 1.06 9.50
N ARG A 224 -30.81 2.21 10.14
CA ARG A 224 -32.09 2.89 10.07
C ARG A 224 -32.03 3.98 9.02
N ARG A 225 -32.66 3.72 7.88
CA ARG A 225 -32.81 4.68 6.79
C ARG A 225 -33.60 5.90 7.24
N ARG A 226 -33.13 7.09 6.87
CA ARG A 226 -33.81 8.37 7.01
C ARG A 226 -34.28 8.92 5.67
N TYR A 227 -33.45 8.77 4.64
CA TYR A 227 -33.72 9.30 3.31
C TYR A 227 -33.25 8.31 2.23
N SER A 228 -33.91 8.34 1.06
CA SER A 228 -33.48 7.61 -0.15
C SER A 228 -33.41 8.60 -1.30
N ALA A 229 -32.25 8.70 -1.93
CA ALA A 229 -32.05 9.41 -3.18
C ALA A 229 -32.46 8.54 -4.37
N PRO A 230 -32.76 9.12 -5.53
CA PRO A 230 -32.96 8.39 -6.78
C PRO A 230 -31.75 7.50 -7.10
N ALA A 231 -32.02 6.29 -7.57
CA ALA A 231 -30.99 5.32 -7.90
C ALA A 231 -30.90 5.12 -9.42
N ASP A 232 -29.73 5.34 -10.01
CA ASP A 232 -29.45 5.08 -11.41
C ASP A 232 -29.23 3.58 -11.65
N LYS A 233 -30.32 2.88 -11.95
CA LYS A 233 -30.28 1.42 -12.21
C LYS A 233 -29.46 1.08 -13.47
N GLY A 234 -29.38 1.97 -14.46
CA GLY A 234 -28.59 1.80 -15.67
C GLY A 234 -27.10 1.70 -15.37
N ARG A 235 -26.62 2.45 -14.38
CA ARG A 235 -25.25 2.40 -13.87
C ARG A 235 -25.04 1.37 -12.75
N GLY A 236 -25.99 0.45 -12.54
CA GLY A 236 -25.88 -0.62 -11.54
C GLY A 236 -26.24 -0.20 -10.10
N ILE A 237 -26.65 1.05 -9.86
CA ILE A 237 -27.04 1.52 -8.53
C ILE A 237 -28.43 0.98 -8.18
N ARG A 238 -28.52 0.21 -7.11
CA ARG A 238 -29.77 -0.43 -6.64
C ARG A 238 -30.54 0.46 -5.67
N PHE A 239 -29.81 1.13 -4.81
CA PHE A 239 -30.35 2.11 -3.88
C PHE A 239 -29.22 3.07 -3.43
N ASP A 240 -29.62 4.25 -3.02
CA ASP A 240 -28.78 5.26 -2.41
C ASP A 240 -29.51 5.83 -1.19
N GLN A 241 -29.00 5.59 -0.01
CA GLN A 241 -29.74 5.82 1.24
C GLN A 241 -28.85 6.47 2.28
N THR A 242 -29.40 7.46 2.93
CA THR A 242 -28.80 8.13 4.08
C THR A 242 -29.55 7.76 5.36
N GLY A 243 -28.85 7.53 6.45
CA GLY A 243 -29.43 7.13 7.72
C GLY A 243 -28.43 7.05 8.85
N VAL A 244 -28.79 6.35 9.90
CA VAL A 244 -27.97 6.17 11.10
C VAL A 244 -27.84 4.69 11.45
N LEU A 245 -26.82 4.35 12.21
CA LEU A 245 -26.70 3.01 12.80
C LEU A 245 -27.86 2.79 13.76
N ALA A 246 -28.52 1.62 13.64
CA ALA A 246 -29.70 1.31 14.46
C ALA A 246 -29.31 0.65 15.78
N GLU A 247 -28.20 -0.13 15.81
CA GLU A 247 -27.72 -0.77 17.02
C GLU A 247 -27.13 0.28 17.99
N PRO A 248 -27.57 0.30 19.27
CA PRO A 248 -27.15 1.32 20.23
C PRO A 248 -25.63 1.44 20.42
N ALA A 249 -24.93 0.29 20.58
CA ALA A 249 -23.49 0.28 20.77
C ALA A 249 -22.71 0.83 19.55
N SER A 250 -23.15 0.47 18.36
CA SER A 250 -22.57 0.98 17.11
C SER A 250 -22.86 2.48 16.93
N ARG A 251 -24.07 2.90 17.26
CA ARG A 251 -24.48 4.30 17.20
C ARG A 251 -23.74 5.18 18.20
N GLN A 252 -23.41 4.69 19.38
CA GLN A 252 -22.60 5.42 20.35
C GLN A 252 -21.19 5.67 19.81
N ARG A 253 -20.62 4.72 19.07
CA ARG A 253 -19.30 4.84 18.45
C ARG A 253 -19.29 5.73 17.20
N TYR A 254 -20.41 5.79 16.48
CA TYR A 254 -20.59 6.64 15.32
C TYR A 254 -22.00 7.28 15.36
N PRO A 255 -22.15 8.45 15.98
CA PRO A 255 -23.47 9.09 16.19
C PRO A 255 -24.03 9.75 14.93
N ASP A 256 -23.16 10.10 13.98
CA ASP A 256 -23.49 10.89 12.81
C ASP A 256 -24.22 10.10 11.73
N THR A 257 -24.65 10.83 10.70
CA THR A 257 -25.31 10.26 9.53
C THR A 257 -24.30 9.54 8.65
N LEU A 258 -24.72 8.38 8.14
CA LEU A 258 -23.99 7.56 7.17
C LEU A 258 -24.80 7.42 5.89
N ARG A 259 -24.09 7.21 4.80
CA ARG A 259 -24.66 6.85 3.49
C ARG A 259 -24.33 5.42 3.17
N ARG A 260 -25.33 4.67 2.68
CA ARG A 260 -25.14 3.36 2.10
C ARG A 260 -25.60 3.32 0.66
N VAL A 261 -24.75 2.78 -0.22
CA VAL A 261 -25.03 2.67 -1.65
C VAL A 261 -25.06 1.19 -2.02
N GLY A 262 -26.19 0.72 -2.55
CA GLY A 262 -26.32 -0.63 -3.09
C GLY A 262 -25.93 -0.65 -4.56
N TYR A 263 -25.02 -1.51 -4.91
CA TYR A 263 -24.48 -1.65 -6.26
C TYR A 263 -24.57 -3.09 -6.75
N ARG A 264 -24.90 -3.28 -8.00
CA ARG A 264 -24.77 -4.55 -8.71
C ARG A 264 -23.71 -4.41 -9.79
N ASP A 265 -22.63 -5.14 -9.64
CA ASP A 265 -21.56 -5.19 -10.62
C ASP A 265 -22.10 -5.79 -11.93
N PRO A 266 -22.10 -5.03 -13.04
CA PRO A 266 -22.66 -5.52 -14.30
C PRO A 266 -21.84 -6.66 -14.91
N GLU A 267 -20.52 -6.69 -14.68
CA GLU A 267 -19.61 -7.70 -15.25
C GLU A 267 -19.70 -9.04 -14.49
N ARG A 268 -19.74 -8.97 -13.16
CA ARG A 268 -19.65 -10.14 -12.26
C ARG A 268 -20.98 -10.53 -11.64
N GLY A 269 -22.02 -9.73 -11.82
CA GLY A 269 -23.34 -9.95 -11.22
C GLY A 269 -23.39 -9.83 -9.69
N ARG A 270 -22.27 -9.47 -9.04
CA ARG A 270 -22.17 -9.41 -7.58
C ARG A 270 -22.94 -8.24 -7.03
N ARG A 271 -23.62 -8.47 -5.90
CA ARG A 271 -24.28 -7.41 -5.14
C ARG A 271 -23.35 -6.92 -4.03
N LEU A 272 -23.06 -5.62 -4.04
CA LEU A 272 -22.24 -4.95 -3.04
C LEU A 272 -23.08 -3.87 -2.35
N VAL A 273 -22.77 -3.62 -1.09
CA VAL A 273 -23.32 -2.49 -0.34
C VAL A 273 -22.13 -1.71 0.20
N PHE A 274 -21.99 -0.47 -0.21
CA PHE A 274 -20.96 0.43 0.26
C PHE A 274 -21.47 1.27 1.43
N LEU A 275 -20.58 1.58 2.35
CA LEU A 275 -20.81 2.46 3.48
C LEU A 275 -19.77 3.58 3.45
N THR A 276 -20.23 4.82 3.60
CA THR A 276 -19.40 6.03 3.58
C THR A 276 -20.01 7.16 4.40
N ASN A 277 -19.19 8.11 4.82
CA ASN A 277 -19.65 9.39 5.37
C ASN A 277 -19.76 10.49 4.29
N ASN A 278 -19.37 10.24 3.05
CA ASN A 278 -19.54 11.21 1.97
C ASN A 278 -20.97 11.14 1.43
N THR A 279 -21.67 12.25 1.52
CA THR A 279 -23.08 12.40 1.09
C THR A 279 -23.24 13.12 -0.24
N THR A 280 -22.17 13.69 -0.80
CA THR A 280 -22.23 14.58 -1.97
C THR A 280 -21.80 13.91 -3.26
N MET A 281 -20.82 12.99 -3.22
CA MET A 281 -20.32 12.28 -4.40
C MET A 281 -21.42 11.46 -5.07
N PRO A 282 -21.52 11.43 -6.42
CA PRO A 282 -22.46 10.56 -7.13
C PRO A 282 -22.30 9.08 -6.73
N ALA A 283 -23.41 8.36 -6.57
CA ALA A 283 -23.39 6.96 -6.12
C ALA A 283 -22.59 6.03 -7.06
N ALA A 284 -22.60 6.33 -8.36
CA ALA A 284 -21.79 5.58 -9.35
C ALA A 284 -20.28 5.79 -9.13
N ASP A 285 -19.87 6.99 -8.74
CA ASP A 285 -18.47 7.32 -8.49
C ASP A 285 -17.97 6.67 -7.19
N ILE A 286 -18.84 6.55 -6.18
CA ILE A 286 -18.58 5.72 -4.97
C ILE A 286 -18.26 4.27 -5.37
N ALA A 287 -19.05 3.68 -6.26
CA ALA A 287 -18.83 2.32 -6.74
C ALA A 287 -17.51 2.21 -7.55
N GLN A 288 -17.25 3.18 -8.41
CA GLN A 288 -16.04 3.23 -9.22
C GLN A 288 -14.80 3.42 -8.34
N LEU A 289 -14.83 4.31 -7.36
CA LEU A 289 -13.74 4.52 -6.41
C LEU A 289 -13.45 3.24 -5.60
N TYR A 290 -14.49 2.52 -5.16
CA TYR A 290 -14.31 1.25 -4.47
C TYR A 290 -13.64 0.19 -5.35
N ARG A 291 -13.94 0.13 -6.65
CA ARG A 291 -13.27 -0.78 -7.60
C ARG A 291 -11.76 -0.50 -7.69
N ARG A 292 -11.34 0.76 -7.55
CA ARG A 292 -9.91 1.13 -7.54
C ARG A 292 -9.14 0.53 -6.35
N ARG A 293 -9.81 0.15 -5.26
CA ARG A 293 -9.18 -0.56 -4.14
C ARG A 293 -8.39 -1.79 -4.60
N TRP A 294 -8.82 -2.45 -5.69
CA TRP A 294 -8.13 -3.62 -6.23
C TRP A 294 -6.65 -3.35 -6.61
N GLN A 295 -6.25 -2.12 -6.84
CA GLN A 295 -4.87 -1.76 -7.15
C GLN A 295 -3.90 -2.16 -6.02
N ILE A 296 -4.33 -2.13 -4.76
CA ILE A 296 -3.48 -2.55 -3.64
C ILE A 296 -3.23 -4.07 -3.66
N GLU A 297 -4.19 -4.86 -4.12
CA GLU A 297 -4.02 -6.31 -4.27
C GLU A 297 -3.03 -6.64 -5.41
N LEU A 298 -3.04 -5.87 -6.49
CA LEU A 298 -2.06 -5.96 -7.58
C LEU A 298 -0.66 -5.57 -7.09
N PHE A 299 -0.55 -4.51 -6.30
CA PHE A 299 0.69 -4.08 -5.66
C PHE A 299 1.26 -5.18 -4.76
N PHE A 300 0.45 -5.80 -3.91
CA PHE A 300 0.88 -6.91 -3.06
C PHE A 300 1.32 -8.14 -3.86
N ARG A 301 0.64 -8.44 -4.95
CA ARG A 301 1.05 -9.53 -5.84
C ARG A 301 2.43 -9.28 -6.43
N TRP A 302 2.68 -8.05 -6.87
CA TRP A 302 3.97 -7.67 -7.42
C TRP A 302 5.10 -7.72 -6.39
N ILE A 303 4.87 -7.30 -5.14
CA ILE A 303 5.88 -7.36 -4.08
C ILE A 303 6.24 -8.80 -3.67
N LYS A 304 5.30 -9.72 -3.79
CA LYS A 304 5.48 -11.12 -3.38
C LYS A 304 6.04 -12.04 -4.47
N GLN A 305 6.33 -11.49 -5.62
CA GLN A 305 6.96 -12.24 -6.72
C GLN A 305 8.39 -12.61 -6.41
#